data_c22d35acf9d568621c6c05c76c690c1b
#
_entry.id   c22d35acf9d568621c6c05c76c690c1b
#
_cell.length_a   1.000
_cell.length_b   1.000
_cell.length_c   1.000
_cell.angle_alpha   90.00
_cell.angle_beta   90.00
_cell.angle_gamma   90.00
#
_symmetry.space_group_name_H-M   'P 1'
#
loop_
_entity.id
_entity.type
_entity.pdbx_description
1 polymer ?
#
loop_
_entity_poly.entity_id
_entity_poly.type
_entity_poly.pdbx_seq_one_letter_code
_entity_poly.pdbx_strand_id
1 'polypeptide(L)'
;MTAKQIITKTAVNIGRLLVAVTFIFSGFVKGMDPLGTQYKITDYLEALHIDWMFPDWSTLVMSVLLATAEFAIGIFLLFAIRRRLTSKITLAVMIVMTLITLWIVIADPVKDCGCFGDAVVLTNMETFIKNIILLIFAVLIWRKPLEMPRLISRQTQWVVINYTFLFSIVMSLWSLWYLPQFDFRPYHIGANIAKGMEIPKGAKQPKFDTTFILEKNGERKEFTIDNYPDSTWTFIDSKTVQTEEGYVPPIHDFSIEDMKTGEDITQEVIHRKGYTFLLISPHLDFADDSNFGSIDEIYEYATDHDYPFLCLTASTEKAIRHWQDITGAEYPFYITDETTLKTVIRSNPGLLLLKDGTIIRKWSHNDLPKMADLTGKPLEKTEIGKMPEVSAAKKIAGIISWFVIPLVLLTIADRLWAWGAWIRKKENSNRILSTFKKKRKMRKKIVAGNWKMNMNLQDGVALAKEINEALVADKPNCDVIICTPFIHLASVAQVLDSKVVGLGAENCADKAKGAFTGEVSAEMVKSTGALYHLC
;
A
#
# COMPACT_ATOMS: atom_id res chain seq x y z
N MET A 1 9.85 -33.92 1.97
CA MET A 1 8.60 -33.18 2.31
C MET A 1 7.43 -34.12 2.06
N THR A 2 6.48 -34.19 2.99
CA THR A 2 5.25 -34.97 2.78
C THR A 2 4.34 -34.23 1.77
N ALA A 3 3.45 -34.98 1.08
CA ALA A 3 2.47 -34.38 0.15
C ALA A 3 1.68 -33.23 0.82
N LYS A 4 1.25 -33.39 2.08
CA LYS A 4 0.56 -32.37 2.88
C LYS A 4 1.40 -31.10 3.05
N GLN A 5 2.71 -31.20 3.24
CA GLN A 5 3.61 -30.04 3.36
C GLN A 5 3.75 -29.29 2.03
N ILE A 6 3.81 -30.02 0.91
CA ILE A 6 3.87 -29.42 -0.42
C ILE A 6 2.57 -28.64 -0.71
N ILE A 7 1.41 -29.26 -0.50
CA ILE A 7 0.10 -28.63 -0.70
C ILE A 7 -0.03 -27.35 0.15
N THR A 8 0.30 -27.42 1.45
CA THR A 8 0.23 -26.25 2.34
C THR A 8 1.15 -25.14 1.86
N LYS A 9 2.39 -25.44 1.49
CA LYS A 9 3.35 -24.46 1.00
C LYS A 9 2.86 -23.80 -0.30
N THR A 10 2.32 -24.59 -1.23
CA THR A 10 1.76 -24.10 -2.48
C THR A 10 0.56 -23.18 -2.22
N ALA A 11 -0.40 -23.61 -1.38
CA ALA A 11 -1.58 -22.81 -1.03
C ALA A 11 -1.21 -21.47 -0.37
N VAL A 12 -0.25 -21.47 0.59
CA VAL A 12 0.24 -20.24 1.22
C VAL A 12 0.85 -19.28 0.18
N ASN A 13 1.62 -19.80 -0.79
CA ASN A 13 2.27 -18.94 -1.78
C ASN A 13 1.31 -18.44 -2.84
N ILE A 14 0.31 -19.22 -3.26
CA ILE A 14 -0.76 -18.75 -4.15
C ILE A 14 -1.57 -17.66 -3.43
N GLY A 15 -2.02 -17.91 -2.20
CA GLY A 15 -2.75 -16.93 -1.41
C GLY A 15 -1.93 -15.65 -1.18
N ARG A 16 -0.63 -15.78 -0.90
CA ARG A 16 0.29 -14.65 -0.80
C ARG A 16 0.32 -13.80 -2.06
N LEU A 17 0.43 -14.43 -3.23
CA LEU A 17 0.47 -13.70 -4.50
C LEU A 17 -0.86 -13.01 -4.79
N LEU A 18 -1.99 -13.70 -4.57
CA LEU A 18 -3.33 -13.11 -4.74
C LEU A 18 -3.52 -11.88 -3.86
N VAL A 19 -3.26 -12.01 -2.56
CA VAL A 19 -3.38 -10.89 -1.62
C VAL A 19 -2.39 -9.78 -1.98
N ALA A 20 -1.13 -10.11 -2.30
CA ALA A 20 -0.11 -9.13 -2.66
C ALA A 20 -0.50 -8.32 -3.91
N VAL A 21 -0.93 -8.98 -4.99
CA VAL A 21 -1.33 -8.30 -6.23
C VAL A 21 -2.54 -7.40 -6.00
N THR A 22 -3.55 -7.88 -5.25
CA THR A 22 -4.72 -7.09 -4.91
C THR A 22 -4.36 -5.82 -4.13
N PHE A 23 -3.50 -5.95 -3.10
CA PHE A 23 -3.07 -4.80 -2.29
C PHE A 23 -2.15 -3.84 -3.05
N ILE A 24 -1.25 -4.34 -3.91
CA ILE A 24 -0.42 -3.50 -4.78
C ILE A 24 -1.31 -2.69 -5.73
N PHE A 25 -2.25 -3.35 -6.40
CA PHE A 25 -3.16 -2.69 -7.33
C PHE A 25 -4.05 -1.65 -6.62
N SER A 26 -4.67 -2.03 -5.50
CA SER A 26 -5.51 -1.14 -4.70
C SER A 26 -4.74 0.09 -4.19
N GLY A 27 -3.58 -0.12 -3.57
CA GLY A 27 -2.76 0.97 -3.07
C GLY A 27 -2.16 1.84 -4.19
N PHE A 28 -1.82 1.25 -5.33
CA PHE A 28 -1.34 1.99 -6.50
C PHE A 28 -2.42 2.92 -7.06
N VAL A 29 -3.62 2.41 -7.33
CA VAL A 29 -4.72 3.21 -7.89
C VAL A 29 -5.13 4.34 -6.94
N LYS A 30 -5.26 4.06 -5.64
CA LYS A 30 -5.55 5.08 -4.62
C LYS A 30 -4.44 6.13 -4.50
N GLY A 31 -3.17 5.70 -4.59
CA GLY A 31 -2.03 6.62 -4.56
C GLY A 31 -1.92 7.46 -5.83
N MET A 32 -2.46 6.99 -6.97
CA MET A 32 -2.56 7.78 -8.20
C MET A 32 -3.68 8.82 -8.16
N ASP A 33 -4.77 8.59 -7.40
CA ASP A 33 -5.84 9.57 -7.17
C ASP A 33 -6.14 9.72 -5.66
N PRO A 34 -5.27 10.42 -4.90
CA PRO A 34 -5.49 10.63 -3.48
C PRO A 34 -6.74 11.44 -3.18
N LEU A 35 -7.12 12.42 -4.03
CA LEU A 35 -8.32 13.22 -3.86
C LEU A 35 -9.59 12.38 -4.05
N GLY A 36 -9.63 11.49 -5.05
CA GLY A 36 -10.75 10.56 -5.22
C GLY A 36 -10.90 9.61 -4.04
N THR A 37 -9.77 9.16 -3.46
CA THR A 37 -9.79 8.36 -2.23
C THR A 37 -10.24 9.18 -1.02
N GLN A 38 -9.85 10.45 -0.93
CA GLN A 38 -10.32 11.38 0.11
C GLN A 38 -11.83 11.54 0.04
N TYR A 39 -12.41 11.80 -1.13
CA TYR A 39 -13.86 11.95 -1.30
C TYR A 39 -14.61 10.70 -0.82
N LYS A 40 -14.13 9.50 -1.17
CA LYS A 40 -14.72 8.26 -0.64
C LYS A 40 -14.61 8.12 0.88
N ILE A 41 -13.51 8.57 1.48
CA ILE A 41 -13.38 8.59 2.96
C ILE A 41 -14.41 9.56 3.54
N THR A 42 -14.58 10.74 2.95
CA THR A 42 -15.58 11.74 3.39
C THR A 42 -16.99 11.17 3.28
N ASP A 43 -17.36 10.53 2.14
CA ASP A 43 -18.66 9.86 1.97
C ASP A 43 -18.94 8.85 3.12
N TYR A 44 -17.93 8.09 3.56
CA TYR A 44 -18.07 7.16 4.69
C TYR A 44 -18.24 7.88 6.04
N LEU A 45 -17.51 8.98 6.26
CA LEU A 45 -17.64 9.76 7.49
C LEU A 45 -18.99 10.46 7.59
N GLU A 46 -19.50 10.98 6.48
CA GLU A 46 -20.84 11.54 6.35
C GLU A 46 -21.93 10.49 6.62
N ALA A 47 -21.80 9.30 6.02
CA ALA A 47 -22.72 8.20 6.26
C ALA A 47 -22.76 7.72 7.72
N LEU A 48 -21.67 7.95 8.45
CA LEU A 48 -21.57 7.69 9.90
C LEU A 48 -21.93 8.91 10.75
N HIS A 49 -22.21 10.07 10.14
CA HIS A 49 -22.49 11.36 10.81
C HIS A 49 -21.35 11.85 11.72
N ILE A 50 -20.09 11.56 11.37
CA ILE A 50 -18.88 11.96 12.11
C ILE A 50 -17.92 12.83 11.29
N ASP A 51 -18.32 13.26 10.10
CA ASP A 51 -17.56 14.12 9.18
C ASP A 51 -17.07 15.40 9.85
N TRP A 52 -17.90 16.02 10.71
CA TRP A 52 -17.58 17.22 11.47
C TRP A 52 -16.32 17.10 12.38
N MET A 53 -15.89 15.88 12.70
CA MET A 53 -14.67 15.62 13.48
C MET A 53 -13.40 15.66 12.65
N PHE A 54 -13.52 15.58 11.31
CA PHE A 54 -12.40 15.39 10.40
C PHE A 54 -12.33 16.52 9.36
N PRO A 55 -11.47 17.52 9.57
CA PRO A 55 -11.26 18.56 8.54
C PRO A 55 -10.63 17.97 7.28
N ASP A 56 -10.84 18.60 6.13
CA ASP A 56 -10.43 18.12 4.80
C ASP A 56 -8.95 17.71 4.69
N TRP A 57 -8.06 18.47 5.33
CA TRP A 57 -6.65 18.11 5.34
C TRP A 57 -6.39 16.75 6.01
N SER A 58 -7.17 16.40 7.04
CA SER A 58 -7.01 15.13 7.76
C SER A 58 -7.49 13.94 6.93
N THR A 59 -8.61 14.09 6.21
CA THR A 59 -9.12 13.07 5.28
C THR A 59 -8.17 12.86 4.10
N LEU A 60 -7.52 13.93 3.61
CA LEU A 60 -6.47 13.84 2.60
C LEU A 60 -5.25 13.06 3.11
N VAL A 61 -4.78 13.38 4.32
CA VAL A 61 -3.67 12.62 4.94
C VAL A 61 -4.06 11.16 5.13
N MET A 62 -5.29 10.87 5.57
CA MET A 62 -5.80 9.50 5.71
C MET A 62 -5.79 8.76 4.36
N SER A 63 -6.16 9.42 3.27
CA SER A 63 -6.15 8.83 1.93
C SER A 63 -4.75 8.42 1.48
N VAL A 64 -3.75 9.31 1.64
CA VAL A 64 -2.34 9.03 1.31
C VAL A 64 -1.77 7.92 2.19
N LEU A 65 -2.09 7.93 3.50
CA LEU A 65 -1.65 6.88 4.42
C LEU A 65 -2.28 5.52 4.08
N LEU A 66 -3.56 5.48 3.74
CA LEU A 66 -4.27 4.26 3.35
C LEU A 66 -3.67 3.68 2.08
N ALA A 67 -3.50 4.49 1.03
CA ALA A 67 -2.89 4.08 -0.23
C ALA A 67 -1.47 3.53 -0.02
N THR A 68 -0.66 4.25 0.78
CA THR A 68 0.71 3.86 1.12
C THR A 68 0.75 2.56 1.93
N ALA A 69 -0.14 2.40 2.91
CA ALA A 69 -0.21 1.18 3.72
C ALA A 69 -0.61 -0.05 2.88
N GLU A 70 -1.63 0.08 2.03
CA GLU A 70 -2.05 -1.00 1.13
C GLU A 70 -0.92 -1.38 0.17
N PHE A 71 -0.32 -0.41 -0.52
CA PHE A 71 0.79 -0.66 -1.44
C PHE A 71 1.96 -1.34 -0.73
N ALA A 72 2.35 -0.84 0.45
CA ALA A 72 3.44 -1.41 1.25
C ALA A 72 3.14 -2.85 1.70
N ILE A 73 1.93 -3.14 2.20
CA ILE A 73 1.52 -4.50 2.57
C ILE A 73 1.66 -5.44 1.37
N GLY A 74 1.19 -5.03 0.19
CA GLY A 74 1.29 -5.80 -1.03
C GLY A 74 2.74 -6.12 -1.40
N ILE A 75 3.62 -5.13 -1.41
CA ILE A 75 5.06 -5.30 -1.70
C ILE A 75 5.74 -6.16 -0.63
N PHE A 76 5.43 -5.95 0.65
CA PHE A 76 6.03 -6.74 1.74
C PHE A 76 5.59 -8.21 1.71
N LEU A 77 4.36 -8.50 1.31
CA LEU A 77 3.92 -9.86 1.05
C LEU A 77 4.65 -10.44 -0.16
N LEU A 78 4.75 -9.69 -1.27
CA LEU A 78 5.40 -10.13 -2.50
C LEU A 78 6.87 -10.54 -2.27
N PHE A 79 7.61 -9.76 -1.49
CA PHE A 79 9.03 -10.02 -1.17
C PHE A 79 9.23 -10.82 0.12
N ALA A 80 8.16 -11.19 0.82
CA ALA A 80 8.18 -11.89 2.12
C ALA A 80 9.02 -11.15 3.18
N ILE A 81 8.88 -9.81 3.25
CA ILE A 81 9.55 -8.91 4.19
C ILE A 81 8.92 -9.07 5.57
N ARG A 82 9.75 -9.16 6.62
CA ARG A 82 9.30 -9.29 8.02
C ARG A 82 8.09 -10.22 8.19
N ARG A 83 8.09 -11.37 7.54
CA ARG A 83 6.97 -12.33 7.32
C ARG A 83 5.97 -12.44 8.47
N ARG A 84 6.45 -12.51 9.73
CA ARG A 84 5.57 -12.64 10.91
C ARG A 84 4.79 -11.35 11.20
N LEU A 85 5.43 -10.19 11.04
CA LEU A 85 4.78 -8.89 11.27
C LEU A 85 3.81 -8.57 10.13
N THR A 86 4.29 -8.68 8.89
CA THR A 86 3.47 -8.41 7.70
C THR A 86 2.21 -9.28 7.67
N SER A 87 2.31 -10.58 7.97
CA SER A 87 1.15 -11.47 8.00
C SER A 87 0.11 -11.07 9.06
N LYS A 88 0.55 -10.57 10.22
CA LYS A 88 -0.36 -10.08 11.27
C LYS A 88 -1.07 -8.79 10.84
N ILE A 89 -0.32 -7.84 10.26
CA ILE A 89 -0.87 -6.58 9.76
C ILE A 89 -1.88 -6.86 8.63
N THR A 90 -1.50 -7.72 7.68
CA THR A 90 -2.41 -8.13 6.58
C THR A 90 -3.71 -8.72 7.11
N LEU A 91 -3.63 -9.61 8.10
CA LEU A 91 -4.84 -10.20 8.70
C LEU A 91 -5.69 -9.13 9.39
N ALA A 92 -5.09 -8.24 10.18
CA ALA A 92 -5.81 -7.17 10.88
C ALA A 92 -6.52 -6.24 9.88
N VAL A 93 -5.82 -5.81 8.82
CA VAL A 93 -6.42 -4.96 7.76
C VAL A 93 -7.54 -5.70 7.06
N MET A 94 -7.36 -6.98 6.70
CA MET A 94 -8.40 -7.75 6.03
C MET A 94 -9.65 -7.97 6.90
N ILE A 95 -9.49 -8.12 8.23
CA ILE A 95 -10.64 -8.19 9.15
C ILE A 95 -11.41 -6.87 9.12
N VAL A 96 -10.71 -5.73 9.28
CA VAL A 96 -11.34 -4.41 9.26
C VAL A 96 -12.05 -4.16 7.93
N MET A 97 -11.38 -4.40 6.80
CA MET A 97 -11.96 -4.21 5.47
C MET A 97 -13.18 -5.12 5.21
N THR A 98 -13.15 -6.35 5.72
CA THR A 98 -14.29 -7.27 5.59
C THR A 98 -15.48 -6.80 6.42
N LEU A 99 -15.26 -6.27 7.63
CA LEU A 99 -16.31 -5.71 8.48
C LEU A 99 -16.92 -4.44 7.87
N ILE A 100 -16.10 -3.55 7.32
CA ILE A 100 -16.58 -2.35 6.63
C ILE A 100 -17.43 -2.75 5.41
N THR A 101 -16.96 -3.68 4.58
CA THR A 101 -17.72 -4.11 3.40
C THR A 101 -18.98 -4.87 3.77
N LEU A 102 -19.02 -5.59 4.87
CA LEU A 102 -20.26 -6.18 5.41
C LEU A 102 -21.27 -5.09 5.81
N TRP A 103 -20.80 -4.05 6.50
CA TRP A 103 -21.65 -2.91 6.86
C TRP A 103 -22.20 -2.22 5.61
N ILE A 104 -21.36 -2.00 4.59
CA ILE A 104 -21.79 -1.39 3.31
C ILE A 104 -22.86 -2.22 2.62
N VAL A 105 -22.73 -3.56 2.60
CA VAL A 105 -23.73 -4.46 2.00
C VAL A 105 -25.07 -4.42 2.76
N ILE A 106 -25.04 -4.27 4.08
CA ILE A 106 -26.26 -4.27 4.91
C ILE A 106 -26.95 -2.91 4.91
N ALA A 107 -26.19 -1.83 5.08
CA ALA A 107 -26.73 -0.48 5.26
C ALA A 107 -26.86 0.31 3.93
N ASP A 108 -26.16 -0.13 2.87
CA ASP A 108 -26.08 0.52 1.54
C ASP A 108 -25.87 2.04 1.59
N PRO A 109 -24.91 2.53 2.41
CA PRO A 109 -24.69 3.96 2.63
C PRO A 109 -24.05 4.66 1.41
N VAL A 110 -23.36 3.89 0.56
CA VAL A 110 -22.63 4.38 -0.63
C VAL A 110 -22.83 3.43 -1.80
N LYS A 111 -22.88 3.98 -3.02
CA LYS A 111 -23.12 3.21 -4.25
C LYS A 111 -22.06 2.16 -4.53
N ASP A 112 -20.78 2.45 -4.20
CA ASP A 112 -19.66 1.54 -4.38
C ASP A 112 -18.61 1.73 -3.25
N CYS A 113 -17.87 0.66 -2.96
CA CYS A 113 -16.85 0.66 -1.89
C CYS A 113 -15.59 1.48 -2.23
N GLY A 114 -15.32 1.82 -3.49
CA GLY A 114 -14.10 2.52 -3.91
C GLY A 114 -12.78 1.74 -3.68
N CYS A 115 -12.83 0.41 -3.46
CA CYS A 115 -11.65 -0.38 -3.15
C CYS A 115 -10.54 -0.30 -4.20
N PHE A 116 -10.90 -0.12 -5.46
CA PHE A 116 -9.99 0.04 -6.60
C PHE A 116 -10.15 1.41 -7.28
N GLY A 117 -10.68 2.41 -6.55
CA GLY A 117 -10.99 3.72 -7.13
C GLY A 117 -11.86 3.59 -8.38
N ASP A 118 -11.69 4.50 -9.33
CA ASP A 118 -12.42 4.50 -10.60
C ASP A 118 -11.85 3.51 -11.64
N ALA A 119 -10.75 2.81 -11.34
CA ALA A 119 -10.12 1.87 -12.28
C ALA A 119 -10.93 0.58 -12.47
N VAL A 120 -11.58 0.09 -11.41
CA VAL A 120 -12.49 -1.07 -11.45
C VAL A 120 -13.60 -0.84 -10.44
N VAL A 121 -14.78 -0.52 -10.96
CA VAL A 121 -15.99 -0.36 -10.14
C VAL A 121 -16.60 -1.74 -9.91
N LEU A 122 -16.65 -2.14 -8.63
CA LEU A 122 -17.29 -3.38 -8.18
C LEU A 122 -18.53 -3.04 -7.36
N THR A 123 -19.55 -3.86 -7.49
CA THR A 123 -20.72 -3.76 -6.61
C THR A 123 -20.34 -4.05 -5.16
N ASN A 124 -21.14 -3.56 -4.21
CA ASN A 124 -20.90 -3.77 -2.78
C ASN A 124 -20.80 -5.26 -2.43
N MET A 125 -21.67 -6.11 -3.04
CA MET A 125 -21.66 -7.55 -2.85
C MET A 125 -20.41 -8.24 -3.42
N GLU A 126 -19.99 -7.88 -4.64
CA GLU A 126 -18.77 -8.43 -5.26
C GLU A 126 -17.53 -8.08 -4.43
N THR A 127 -17.48 -6.85 -3.92
CA THR A 127 -16.39 -6.40 -3.03
C THR A 127 -16.35 -7.20 -1.74
N PHE A 128 -17.51 -7.48 -1.13
CA PHE A 128 -17.60 -8.27 0.08
C PHE A 128 -17.15 -9.73 -0.15
N ILE A 129 -17.62 -10.37 -1.22
CA ILE A 129 -17.19 -11.74 -1.59
C ILE A 129 -15.69 -11.79 -1.84
N LYS A 130 -15.13 -10.84 -2.58
CA LYS A 130 -13.69 -10.69 -2.78
C LYS A 130 -12.95 -10.62 -1.44
N ASN A 131 -13.42 -9.79 -0.52
CA ASN A 131 -12.77 -9.61 0.78
C ASN A 131 -12.83 -10.87 1.65
N ILE A 132 -13.93 -11.65 1.61
CA ILE A 132 -14.00 -12.96 2.28
C ILE A 132 -12.92 -13.91 1.73
N ILE A 133 -12.77 -13.99 0.42
CA ILE A 133 -11.76 -14.86 -0.22
C ILE A 133 -10.35 -14.44 0.21
N LEU A 134 -10.06 -13.14 0.18
CA LEU A 134 -8.76 -12.60 0.60
C LEU A 134 -8.51 -12.81 2.10
N LEU A 135 -9.54 -12.71 2.95
CA LEU A 135 -9.45 -12.97 4.38
C LEU A 135 -9.09 -14.44 4.67
N ILE A 136 -9.67 -15.40 3.94
CA ILE A 136 -9.31 -16.82 4.07
C ILE A 136 -7.82 -17.02 3.80
N PHE A 137 -7.29 -16.41 2.72
CA PHE A 137 -5.87 -16.46 2.42
C PHE A 137 -5.01 -15.72 3.45
N ALA A 138 -5.47 -14.58 3.97
CA ALA A 138 -4.77 -13.85 5.03
C ALA A 138 -4.63 -14.68 6.31
N VAL A 139 -5.67 -15.42 6.71
CA VAL A 139 -5.63 -16.38 7.84
C VAL A 139 -4.62 -17.48 7.56
N LEU A 140 -4.59 -18.04 6.36
CA LEU A 140 -3.64 -19.09 5.97
C LEU A 140 -2.18 -18.60 6.04
N ILE A 141 -1.92 -17.40 5.52
CA ILE A 141 -0.60 -16.73 5.55
C ILE A 141 -0.18 -16.45 7.00
N TRP A 142 -1.10 -15.95 7.84
CA TRP A 142 -0.83 -15.69 9.25
C TRP A 142 -0.49 -16.96 10.04
N ARG A 143 -1.20 -18.07 9.78
CA ARG A 143 -0.93 -19.36 10.44
C ARG A 143 0.41 -19.98 10.02
N LYS A 144 0.86 -19.73 8.79
CA LYS A 144 2.07 -20.35 8.22
C LYS A 144 3.02 -19.34 7.58
N PRO A 145 3.43 -18.27 8.28
CA PRO A 145 4.21 -17.18 7.69
C PRO A 145 5.62 -17.62 7.26
N LEU A 146 6.14 -18.71 7.80
CA LEU A 146 7.48 -19.22 7.48
C LEU A 146 7.53 -20.03 6.18
N GLU A 147 6.39 -20.43 5.63
CA GLU A 147 6.31 -21.12 4.33
C GLU A 147 6.52 -20.15 3.14
N MET A 148 6.45 -18.84 3.38
CA MET A 148 6.76 -17.83 2.37
C MET A 148 8.28 -17.79 2.11
N PRO A 149 8.78 -17.99 0.87
CA PRO A 149 10.19 -17.88 0.54
C PRO A 149 10.66 -16.43 0.65
N ARG A 150 11.79 -16.21 1.30
CA ARG A 150 12.42 -14.87 1.32
C ARG A 150 13.08 -14.60 -0.03
N LEU A 151 12.70 -13.52 -0.67
CA LEU A 151 13.34 -13.06 -1.90
C LEU A 151 14.54 -12.15 -1.60
N ILE A 152 14.53 -11.44 -0.47
CA ILE A 152 15.55 -10.48 -0.06
C ILE A 152 16.14 -10.87 1.30
N SER A 153 17.44 -10.68 1.48
CA SER A 153 18.15 -10.97 2.72
C SER A 153 17.64 -10.11 3.88
N ARG A 154 17.82 -10.57 5.11
CA ARG A 154 17.33 -9.86 6.30
C ARG A 154 17.99 -8.49 6.48
N GLN A 155 19.23 -8.34 6.02
CA GLN A 155 20.02 -7.11 6.13
C GLN A 155 19.54 -6.02 5.16
N THR A 156 19.03 -6.40 3.97
CA THR A 156 18.64 -5.48 2.90
C THR A 156 17.16 -5.11 2.95
N GLN A 157 16.33 -5.78 3.77
CA GLN A 157 14.88 -5.52 3.85
C GLN A 157 14.54 -4.06 4.15
N TRP A 158 15.36 -3.37 4.95
CA TRP A 158 15.11 -1.98 5.31
C TRP A 158 15.16 -1.05 4.08
N VAL A 159 15.99 -1.35 3.09
CA VAL A 159 16.07 -0.57 1.84
C VAL A 159 14.75 -0.68 1.08
N VAL A 160 14.23 -1.91 0.91
CA VAL A 160 12.94 -2.12 0.23
C VAL A 160 11.79 -1.46 0.97
N ILE A 161 11.79 -1.52 2.31
CA ILE A 161 10.77 -0.88 3.13
C ILE A 161 10.75 0.63 2.88
N ASN A 162 11.90 1.30 3.05
CA ASN A 162 11.97 2.76 2.87
C ASN A 162 11.70 3.17 1.43
N TYR A 163 12.21 2.42 0.45
CA TYR A 163 11.97 2.69 -0.96
C TYR A 163 10.48 2.58 -1.33
N THR A 164 9.78 1.58 -0.80
CA THR A 164 8.35 1.39 -1.04
C THR A 164 7.53 2.56 -0.47
N PHE A 165 7.82 2.97 0.77
CA PHE A 165 7.16 4.13 1.37
C PHE A 165 7.45 5.42 0.59
N LEU A 166 8.74 5.67 0.29
CA LEU A 166 9.15 6.85 -0.47
C LEU A 166 8.45 6.91 -1.84
N PHE A 167 8.47 5.80 -2.59
CA PHE A 167 7.82 5.74 -3.89
C PHE A 167 6.32 6.04 -3.81
N SER A 168 5.61 5.40 -2.87
CA SER A 168 4.16 5.60 -2.72
C SER A 168 3.82 7.04 -2.34
N ILE A 169 4.56 7.63 -1.40
CA ILE A 169 4.34 9.01 -0.96
C ILE A 169 4.65 9.99 -2.10
N VAL A 170 5.80 9.83 -2.78
CA VAL A 170 6.17 10.70 -3.90
C VAL A 170 5.15 10.62 -5.03
N MET A 171 4.66 9.42 -5.34
CA MET A 171 3.63 9.21 -6.36
C MET A 171 2.33 9.94 -5.98
N SER A 172 1.88 9.83 -4.73
CA SER A 172 0.68 10.52 -4.24
C SER A 172 0.85 12.04 -4.25
N LEU A 173 1.98 12.55 -3.76
CA LEU A 173 2.28 13.99 -3.78
C LEU A 173 2.38 14.55 -5.21
N TRP A 174 2.97 13.77 -6.12
CA TRP A 174 3.00 14.15 -7.54
C TRP A 174 1.59 14.30 -8.13
N SER A 175 0.71 13.35 -7.83
CA SER A 175 -0.67 13.37 -8.32
C SER A 175 -1.50 14.50 -7.71
N LEU A 176 -1.18 14.93 -6.48
CA LEU A 176 -1.81 16.09 -5.83
C LEU A 176 -1.31 17.42 -6.41
N TRP A 177 -0.01 17.49 -6.75
CA TRP A 177 0.58 18.74 -7.28
C TRP A 177 0.19 18.99 -8.75
N TYR A 178 0.23 17.95 -9.56
CA TYR A 178 -0.10 18.04 -10.97
C TYR A 178 -1.54 17.56 -11.24
N LEU A 179 -1.70 16.36 -11.70
CA LEU A 179 -2.97 15.63 -11.87
C LEU A 179 -2.65 14.13 -11.81
N PRO A 180 -3.64 13.28 -11.54
CA PRO A 180 -3.49 11.84 -11.66
C PRO A 180 -2.89 11.44 -13.02
N GLN A 181 -1.77 10.70 -13.01
CA GLN A 181 -1.11 10.25 -14.24
C GLN A 181 -1.99 9.30 -15.07
N PHE A 182 -2.86 8.55 -14.39
CA PHE A 182 -3.90 7.72 -14.97
C PHE A 182 -5.25 8.25 -14.52
N ASP A 183 -6.01 8.71 -15.50
CA ASP A 183 -7.37 9.17 -15.30
C ASP A 183 -8.32 8.06 -15.79
N PHE A 184 -8.90 7.32 -14.85
CA PHE A 184 -9.85 6.23 -15.14
C PHE A 184 -11.31 6.73 -15.21
N ARG A 185 -11.53 8.02 -14.96
CA ARG A 185 -12.84 8.64 -14.94
C ARG A 185 -13.38 8.88 -16.35
N PRO A 186 -14.70 9.06 -16.50
CA PRO A 186 -15.33 9.30 -17.80
C PRO A 186 -14.77 10.51 -18.57
N TYR A 187 -14.22 11.49 -17.83
CA TYR A 187 -13.69 12.74 -18.39
C TYR A 187 -12.18 12.69 -18.69
N HIS A 188 -11.60 11.55 -18.96
CA HIS A 188 -10.17 11.44 -19.29
C HIS A 188 -9.81 12.13 -20.61
N ILE A 189 -8.53 12.43 -20.82
CA ILE A 189 -8.04 12.97 -22.10
C ILE A 189 -8.36 11.99 -23.22
N GLY A 190 -9.04 12.46 -24.27
CA GLY A 190 -9.56 11.67 -25.36
C GLY A 190 -11.05 11.33 -25.25
N ALA A 191 -11.69 11.57 -24.09
CA ALA A 191 -13.12 11.38 -23.93
C ALA A 191 -13.88 12.49 -24.65
N ASN A 192 -14.91 12.10 -25.42
CA ASN A 192 -15.87 13.05 -26.00
C ASN A 192 -17.08 13.09 -25.09
N ILE A 193 -17.39 14.27 -24.53
CA ILE A 193 -18.44 14.45 -23.53
C ILE A 193 -19.82 14.07 -24.12
N ALA A 194 -20.14 14.57 -25.31
CA ALA A 194 -21.42 14.29 -25.96
C ALA A 194 -21.65 12.79 -26.18
N LYS A 195 -20.62 12.06 -26.68
CA LYS A 195 -20.68 10.59 -26.85
C LYS A 195 -20.79 9.86 -25.52
N GLY A 196 -20.15 10.37 -24.47
CA GLY A 196 -20.22 9.83 -23.11
C GLY A 196 -21.61 9.94 -22.50
N MET A 197 -22.42 10.90 -22.96
CA MET A 197 -23.81 11.14 -22.54
C MET A 197 -24.82 10.34 -23.37
N GLU A 198 -24.44 9.81 -24.55
CA GLU A 198 -25.36 9.10 -25.42
C GLU A 198 -25.77 7.75 -24.83
N ILE A 199 -27.07 7.45 -24.94
CA ILE A 199 -27.61 6.11 -24.68
C ILE A 199 -27.54 5.31 -25.98
N PRO A 200 -26.79 4.20 -26.04
CA PRO A 200 -26.67 3.40 -27.25
C PRO A 200 -28.02 2.89 -27.75
N LYS A 201 -28.24 2.89 -29.05
CA LYS A 201 -29.46 2.34 -29.65
C LYS A 201 -29.61 0.86 -29.25
N GLY A 202 -30.72 0.53 -28.58
CA GLY A 202 -30.99 -0.83 -28.10
C GLY A 202 -30.50 -1.12 -26.68
N ALA A 203 -29.94 -0.13 -25.97
CA ALA A 203 -29.66 -0.25 -24.56
C ALA A 203 -30.94 -0.49 -23.74
N LYS A 204 -30.81 -1.28 -22.67
CA LYS A 204 -31.93 -1.55 -21.74
C LYS A 204 -32.35 -0.22 -21.10
N GLN A 205 -33.65 0.17 -21.29
CA GLN A 205 -34.14 1.38 -20.64
C GLN A 205 -34.53 1.09 -19.20
N PRO A 206 -34.37 2.03 -18.29
CA PRO A 206 -34.84 1.89 -16.93
C PRO A 206 -36.35 1.81 -16.92
N LYS A 207 -36.91 0.88 -16.14
CA LYS A 207 -38.35 0.81 -15.92
C LYS A 207 -38.67 1.37 -14.55
N PHE A 208 -39.71 2.20 -14.53
CA PHE A 208 -40.20 2.83 -13.33
C PHE A 208 -41.65 2.43 -13.12
N ASP A 209 -41.97 1.93 -11.95
CA ASP A 209 -43.37 1.74 -11.55
C ASP A 209 -43.80 2.93 -10.70
N THR A 210 -44.71 3.72 -11.23
CA THR A 210 -45.28 4.87 -10.52
C THR A 210 -46.59 4.47 -9.89
N THR A 211 -46.65 4.57 -8.57
CA THR A 211 -47.87 4.37 -7.78
C THR A 211 -48.40 5.72 -7.34
N PHE A 212 -49.64 5.98 -7.63
CA PHE A 212 -50.34 7.22 -7.26
C PHE A 212 -51.15 7.00 -5.98
N ILE A 213 -50.99 7.88 -5.00
CA ILE A 213 -51.76 7.87 -3.77
C ILE A 213 -52.90 8.87 -3.96
N LEU A 214 -54.09 8.32 -4.02
CA LEU A 214 -55.32 9.10 -4.22
C LEU A 214 -56.22 8.95 -3.00
N GLU A 215 -57.00 10.00 -2.73
CA GLU A 215 -57.92 10.06 -1.61
C GLU A 215 -59.38 10.28 -2.10
N LYS A 216 -60.31 9.52 -1.54
CA LYS A 216 -61.75 9.71 -1.73
C LYS A 216 -62.46 9.47 -0.41
N ASN A 217 -63.26 10.45 0.02
CA ASN A 217 -64.03 10.40 1.27
C ASN A 217 -63.18 10.12 2.54
N GLY A 218 -61.92 10.57 2.56
CA GLY A 218 -60.98 10.36 3.67
C GLY A 218 -60.26 8.99 3.64
N GLU A 219 -60.50 8.15 2.65
CA GLU A 219 -59.79 6.87 2.45
C GLU A 219 -58.71 7.04 1.39
N ARG A 220 -57.44 6.70 1.73
CA ARG A 220 -56.29 6.75 0.84
C ARG A 220 -56.04 5.37 0.26
N LYS A 221 -55.86 5.30 -1.07
CA LYS A 221 -55.51 4.06 -1.78
C LYS A 221 -54.40 4.32 -2.79
N GLU A 222 -53.59 3.31 -3.00
CA GLU A 222 -52.51 3.30 -4.00
C GLU A 222 -53.05 2.73 -5.31
N PHE A 223 -52.74 3.41 -6.42
CA PHE A 223 -53.15 3.03 -7.76
C PHE A 223 -51.93 3.05 -8.69
N THR A 224 -51.89 2.11 -9.63
CA THR A 224 -50.89 2.09 -10.71
C THR A 224 -51.42 2.80 -11.94
N ILE A 225 -50.53 3.07 -12.92
CA ILE A 225 -50.94 3.68 -14.21
C ILE A 225 -52.03 2.85 -14.89
N ASP A 226 -51.94 1.53 -14.83
CA ASP A 226 -52.87 0.62 -15.49
C ASP A 226 -54.26 0.57 -14.81
N ASN A 227 -54.34 0.93 -13.54
CA ASN A 227 -55.57 0.93 -12.73
C ASN A 227 -55.92 2.31 -12.19
N TYR A 228 -55.55 3.37 -12.91
CA TYR A 228 -55.85 4.73 -12.49
C TYR A 228 -57.35 4.97 -12.43
N PRO A 229 -57.93 5.41 -11.30
CA PRO A 229 -59.37 5.52 -11.13
C PRO A 229 -59.94 6.75 -11.85
N ASP A 230 -61.24 6.88 -11.81
CA ASP A 230 -61.99 7.98 -12.38
C ASP A 230 -61.74 9.33 -11.65
N SER A 231 -62.27 10.43 -12.22
CA SER A 231 -62.09 11.79 -11.71
C SER A 231 -62.71 12.08 -10.34
N THR A 232 -63.28 11.07 -9.66
CA THR A 232 -63.86 11.21 -8.32
C THR A 232 -62.84 11.07 -7.19
N TRP A 233 -61.58 10.72 -7.52
CA TRP A 233 -60.48 10.62 -6.58
C TRP A 233 -59.57 11.83 -6.69
N THR A 234 -59.10 12.35 -5.55
CA THR A 234 -58.20 13.50 -5.49
C THR A 234 -56.76 13.02 -5.36
N PHE A 235 -55.87 13.49 -6.19
CA PHE A 235 -54.43 13.22 -6.11
C PHE A 235 -53.82 13.82 -4.85
N ILE A 236 -53.10 13.01 -4.09
CA ILE A 236 -52.39 13.42 -2.89
C ILE A 236 -50.88 13.39 -3.14
N ASP A 237 -50.34 12.25 -3.64
CA ASP A 237 -48.91 12.05 -3.82
C ASP A 237 -48.65 10.97 -4.89
N SER A 238 -47.42 10.89 -5.38
CA SER A 238 -46.95 9.81 -6.25
C SER A 238 -45.63 9.25 -5.77
N LYS A 239 -45.51 7.93 -5.73
CA LYS A 239 -44.31 7.22 -5.41
C LYS A 239 -43.81 6.48 -6.65
N THR A 240 -42.66 6.90 -7.20
CA THR A 240 -42.02 6.23 -8.31
C THR A 240 -40.88 5.36 -7.79
N VAL A 241 -40.91 4.06 -8.08
CA VAL A 241 -39.89 3.10 -7.73
C VAL A 241 -39.29 2.54 -9.01
N GLN A 242 -37.99 2.60 -9.13
CA GLN A 242 -37.28 1.97 -10.25
C GLN A 242 -37.28 0.45 -10.06
N THR A 243 -37.90 -0.28 -10.99
CA THR A 243 -38.04 -1.74 -10.94
C THR A 243 -37.00 -2.48 -11.77
N GLU A 244 -36.47 -1.83 -12.80
CA GLU A 244 -35.34 -2.35 -13.56
C GLU A 244 -34.29 -1.27 -13.79
N GLU A 245 -33.05 -1.61 -13.50
CA GLU A 245 -31.91 -0.75 -13.83
C GLU A 245 -31.72 -0.72 -15.35
N GLY A 246 -31.72 0.48 -15.92
CA GLY A 246 -31.40 0.72 -17.32
C GLY A 246 -29.88 0.95 -17.51
N TYR A 247 -29.49 1.09 -18.77
CA TYR A 247 -28.14 1.55 -19.09
C TYR A 247 -27.96 2.98 -18.57
N VAL A 248 -26.94 3.19 -17.74
CA VAL A 248 -26.51 4.51 -17.28
C VAL A 248 -25.33 4.93 -18.14
N PRO A 249 -25.39 6.04 -18.88
CA PRO A 249 -24.25 6.56 -19.62
C PRO A 249 -23.06 6.83 -18.70
N PRO A 250 -21.82 6.68 -19.16
CA PRO A 250 -20.64 7.03 -18.36
C PRO A 250 -20.64 8.48 -17.86
N ILE A 251 -21.23 9.39 -18.63
CA ILE A 251 -21.48 10.79 -18.28
C ILE A 251 -23.00 10.99 -18.27
N HIS A 252 -23.59 11.23 -17.11
CA HIS A 252 -25.06 11.36 -16.96
C HIS A 252 -25.48 12.61 -16.20
N ASP A 253 -24.56 13.22 -15.41
CA ASP A 253 -24.87 14.36 -14.54
C ASP A 253 -24.19 15.67 -14.99
N PHE A 254 -23.71 15.73 -16.24
CA PHE A 254 -23.02 16.93 -16.73
C PHE A 254 -24.04 17.96 -17.26
N SER A 255 -24.17 19.09 -16.58
CA SER A 255 -24.96 20.25 -17.00
C SER A 255 -24.16 21.54 -16.84
N ILE A 256 -24.42 22.52 -17.68
CA ILE A 256 -23.86 23.86 -17.63
C ILE A 256 -25.02 24.85 -17.66
N GLU A 257 -25.30 25.45 -16.51
CA GLU A 257 -26.42 26.36 -16.36
C GLU A 257 -25.95 27.81 -16.23
N ASP A 258 -26.54 28.72 -17.00
CA ASP A 258 -26.31 30.16 -16.82
C ASP A 258 -26.90 30.61 -15.49
N MET A 259 -26.07 31.21 -14.65
CA MET A 259 -26.49 31.65 -13.31
C MET A 259 -27.59 32.72 -13.31
N LYS A 260 -27.69 33.56 -14.33
CA LYS A 260 -28.63 34.68 -14.39
C LYS A 260 -29.94 34.27 -15.00
N THR A 261 -29.89 33.45 -16.06
CA THR A 261 -31.08 33.08 -16.82
C THR A 261 -31.64 31.71 -16.40
N GLY A 262 -30.82 30.86 -15.75
CA GLY A 262 -31.15 29.47 -15.47
C GLY A 262 -31.22 28.57 -16.73
N GLU A 263 -30.71 29.07 -17.85
CA GLU A 263 -30.73 28.33 -19.12
C GLU A 263 -29.61 27.30 -19.16
N ASP A 264 -29.96 26.09 -19.56
CA ASP A 264 -28.98 25.00 -19.78
C ASP A 264 -28.34 25.12 -21.17
N ILE A 265 -27.06 25.52 -21.19
CA ILE A 265 -26.26 25.67 -22.41
C ILE A 265 -25.37 24.45 -22.69
N THR A 266 -25.57 23.33 -21.98
CA THR A 266 -24.72 22.13 -22.08
C THR A 266 -24.58 21.66 -23.52
N GLN A 267 -25.70 21.53 -24.24
CA GLN A 267 -25.71 21.04 -25.62
C GLN A 267 -24.98 21.97 -26.59
N GLU A 268 -25.05 23.27 -26.37
CA GLU A 268 -24.30 24.24 -27.17
C GLU A 268 -22.79 24.07 -26.97
N VAL A 269 -22.34 23.94 -25.73
CA VAL A 269 -20.91 23.83 -25.41
C VAL A 269 -20.32 22.52 -25.90
N ILE A 270 -20.98 21.38 -25.65
CA ILE A 270 -20.42 20.06 -26.00
C ILE A 270 -20.46 19.73 -27.50
N HIS A 271 -21.36 20.37 -28.28
CA HIS A 271 -21.45 20.20 -29.72
C HIS A 271 -20.78 21.31 -30.53
N ARG A 272 -20.22 22.32 -29.82
CA ARG A 272 -19.52 23.42 -30.47
C ARG A 272 -18.30 22.90 -31.23
N LYS A 273 -18.13 23.34 -32.46
CA LYS A 273 -16.95 23.05 -33.26
C LYS A 273 -15.80 23.98 -32.91
N GLY A 274 -14.59 23.45 -32.96
CA GLY A 274 -13.38 24.19 -32.62
C GLY A 274 -12.99 24.00 -31.15
N TYR A 275 -12.23 24.96 -30.63
CA TYR A 275 -11.68 24.90 -29.28
C TYR A 275 -12.55 25.63 -28.27
N THR A 276 -12.61 25.10 -27.05
CA THR A 276 -13.28 25.71 -25.89
C THR A 276 -12.45 25.46 -24.64
N PHE A 277 -12.14 26.50 -23.89
CA PHE A 277 -11.51 26.40 -22.58
C PHE A 277 -12.58 26.29 -21.50
N LEU A 278 -12.40 25.34 -20.59
CA LEU A 278 -13.22 25.18 -19.40
C LEU A 278 -12.33 25.31 -18.17
N LEU A 279 -12.49 26.37 -17.40
CA LEU A 279 -11.92 26.52 -16.08
C LEU A 279 -12.88 25.87 -15.08
N ILE A 280 -12.40 24.90 -14.33
CA ILE A 280 -13.20 24.11 -13.39
C ILE A 280 -12.80 24.49 -11.98
N SER A 281 -13.74 24.98 -11.20
CA SER A 281 -13.54 25.28 -9.78
C SER A 281 -14.77 24.85 -8.98
N PRO A 282 -14.78 23.65 -8.39
CA PRO A 282 -15.91 23.20 -7.59
C PRO A 282 -16.31 24.19 -6.50
N HIS A 283 -15.32 24.77 -5.80
CA HIS A 283 -15.52 25.75 -4.75
C HIS A 283 -14.52 26.90 -4.89
N LEU A 284 -14.99 28.08 -5.28
CA LEU A 284 -14.15 29.26 -5.41
C LEU A 284 -13.62 29.78 -4.07
N ASP A 285 -14.35 29.59 -2.97
CA ASP A 285 -13.90 29.97 -1.63
C ASP A 285 -12.64 29.19 -1.16
N PHE A 286 -12.37 28.03 -1.77
CA PHE A 286 -11.22 27.17 -1.48
C PHE A 286 -10.31 26.98 -2.70
N ALA A 287 -10.53 27.78 -3.76
CA ALA A 287 -9.69 27.72 -4.95
C ALA A 287 -8.32 28.35 -4.66
N ASP A 288 -7.27 27.76 -5.24
CA ASP A 288 -5.93 28.31 -5.16
C ASP A 288 -5.80 29.52 -6.10
N ASP A 289 -5.52 30.68 -5.55
CA ASP A 289 -5.39 31.94 -6.29
C ASP A 289 -3.95 32.28 -6.69
N SER A 290 -2.97 31.43 -6.35
CA SER A 290 -1.55 31.73 -6.60
C SER A 290 -1.18 31.89 -8.07
N ASN A 291 -1.95 31.30 -8.98
CA ASN A 291 -1.71 31.30 -10.42
C ASN A 291 -2.81 32.04 -11.23
N PHE A 292 -3.59 32.92 -10.60
CA PHE A 292 -4.68 33.61 -11.28
C PHE A 292 -4.18 34.42 -12.49
N GLY A 293 -3.02 35.10 -12.41
CA GLY A 293 -2.45 35.84 -13.53
C GLY A 293 -2.21 34.97 -14.77
N SER A 294 -1.79 33.68 -14.60
CA SER A 294 -1.66 32.78 -15.75
C SER A 294 -3.01 32.34 -16.32
N ILE A 295 -4.05 32.30 -15.50
CA ILE A 295 -5.42 32.03 -15.98
C ILE A 295 -5.94 33.20 -16.79
N ASP A 296 -5.71 34.43 -16.34
CA ASP A 296 -6.10 35.65 -17.05
C ASP A 296 -5.37 35.80 -18.39
N GLU A 297 -4.05 35.55 -18.43
CA GLU A 297 -3.28 35.50 -19.68
C GLU A 297 -3.86 34.50 -20.70
N ILE A 298 -4.31 33.32 -20.22
CA ILE A 298 -4.94 32.30 -21.08
C ILE A 298 -6.34 32.78 -21.52
N TYR A 299 -7.08 33.48 -20.67
CA TYR A 299 -8.37 34.06 -21.00
C TYR A 299 -8.22 35.14 -22.06
N GLU A 300 -7.25 36.08 -21.93
CA GLU A 300 -6.92 37.08 -22.94
C GLU A 300 -6.56 36.41 -24.28
N TYR A 301 -5.67 35.40 -24.26
CA TYR A 301 -5.33 34.62 -25.45
C TYR A 301 -6.57 33.97 -26.10
N ALA A 302 -7.47 33.40 -25.30
CA ALA A 302 -8.70 32.80 -25.81
C ALA A 302 -9.62 33.85 -26.46
N THR A 303 -9.73 35.03 -25.85
CA THR A 303 -10.51 36.15 -26.36
C THR A 303 -9.95 36.69 -27.66
N ASP A 304 -8.63 36.88 -27.77
CA ASP A 304 -7.93 37.35 -28.96
C ASP A 304 -8.09 36.40 -30.17
N HIS A 305 -8.40 35.14 -29.93
CA HIS A 305 -8.55 34.12 -30.98
C HIS A 305 -9.99 33.61 -31.14
N ASP A 306 -10.97 34.27 -30.54
CA ASP A 306 -12.39 33.91 -30.55
C ASP A 306 -12.67 32.50 -30.03
N TYR A 307 -11.84 31.98 -29.08
CA TYR A 307 -12.11 30.75 -28.38
C TYR A 307 -12.97 31.00 -27.14
N PRO A 308 -14.09 30.28 -26.94
CA PRO A 308 -14.85 30.36 -25.73
C PRO A 308 -14.03 29.96 -24.51
N PHE A 309 -14.19 30.76 -23.44
CA PHE A 309 -13.63 30.45 -22.12
C PHE A 309 -14.75 30.55 -21.09
N LEU A 310 -15.03 29.44 -20.40
CA LEU A 310 -16.10 29.35 -19.42
C LEU A 310 -15.53 28.85 -18.09
N CYS A 311 -15.95 29.47 -16.98
CA CYS A 311 -15.66 28.98 -15.64
C CYS A 311 -16.87 28.24 -15.11
N LEU A 312 -16.71 26.94 -14.81
CA LEU A 312 -17.73 26.07 -14.25
C LEU A 312 -17.50 25.92 -12.74
N THR A 313 -18.52 26.21 -11.94
CA THR A 313 -18.44 26.16 -10.48
C THR A 313 -19.76 25.74 -9.84
N ALA A 314 -19.68 25.18 -8.62
CA ALA A 314 -20.85 24.96 -7.76
C ALA A 314 -21.00 26.06 -6.69
N SER A 315 -20.22 27.13 -6.79
CA SER A 315 -20.16 28.19 -5.81
C SER A 315 -21.34 29.14 -5.90
N THR A 316 -21.66 29.78 -4.77
CA THR A 316 -22.68 30.82 -4.70
C THR A 316 -22.23 32.12 -5.40
N GLU A 317 -23.19 32.95 -5.79
CA GLU A 317 -22.90 34.27 -6.38
C GLU A 317 -21.97 35.13 -5.49
N LYS A 318 -22.08 35.00 -4.17
CA LYS A 318 -21.20 35.74 -3.23
C LYS A 318 -19.75 35.27 -3.35
N ALA A 319 -19.51 33.98 -3.47
CA ALA A 319 -18.18 33.38 -3.63
C ALA A 319 -17.58 33.79 -5.00
N ILE A 320 -18.40 33.81 -6.05
CA ILE A 320 -17.97 34.28 -7.38
C ILE A 320 -17.54 35.74 -7.34
N ARG A 321 -18.36 36.64 -6.73
CA ARG A 321 -17.99 38.04 -6.57
C ARG A 321 -16.70 38.21 -5.78
N HIS A 322 -16.55 37.46 -4.68
CA HIS A 322 -15.32 37.49 -3.90
C HIS A 322 -14.10 37.06 -4.73
N TRP A 323 -14.24 36.00 -5.52
CA TRP A 323 -13.19 35.57 -6.44
C TRP A 323 -12.83 36.63 -7.47
N GLN A 324 -13.85 37.29 -8.08
CA GLN A 324 -13.63 38.37 -9.01
C GLN A 324 -12.94 39.60 -8.36
N ASP A 325 -13.29 39.90 -7.11
CA ASP A 325 -12.69 41.02 -6.37
C ASP A 325 -11.19 40.80 -6.09
N ILE A 326 -10.78 39.54 -5.80
CA ILE A 326 -9.38 39.24 -5.46
C ILE A 326 -8.51 38.93 -6.68
N THR A 327 -9.08 38.40 -7.76
CA THR A 327 -8.33 37.97 -8.95
C THR A 327 -8.47 38.90 -10.13
N GLY A 328 -9.52 39.75 -10.17
CA GLY A 328 -9.86 40.59 -11.32
C GLY A 328 -10.52 39.80 -12.47
N ALA A 329 -10.99 38.57 -12.24
CA ALA A 329 -11.51 37.68 -13.28
C ALA A 329 -12.69 38.28 -14.06
N GLU A 330 -12.53 38.38 -15.38
CA GLU A 330 -13.55 38.91 -16.32
C GLU A 330 -14.27 37.79 -17.11
N TYR A 331 -13.82 36.54 -17.01
CA TYR A 331 -14.44 35.42 -17.70
C TYR A 331 -15.82 35.07 -17.14
N PRO A 332 -16.73 34.51 -17.97
CA PRO A 332 -18.09 34.17 -17.55
C PRO A 332 -18.12 32.92 -16.65
N PHE A 333 -19.02 32.97 -15.66
CA PHE A 333 -19.25 31.89 -14.69
C PHE A 333 -20.57 31.18 -14.96
N TYR A 334 -20.55 29.87 -14.87
CA TYR A 334 -21.69 28.95 -15.05
C TYR A 334 -21.76 27.97 -13.88
N ILE A 335 -22.97 27.51 -13.58
CA ILE A 335 -23.22 26.57 -12.52
C ILE A 335 -23.19 25.14 -13.06
N THR A 336 -22.53 24.29 -12.33
CA THR A 336 -22.45 22.84 -12.61
C THR A 336 -22.43 22.12 -11.27
N ASP A 337 -22.96 20.87 -11.22
CA ASP A 337 -22.95 20.04 -10.02
C ASP A 337 -21.53 19.82 -9.47
N GLU A 338 -21.39 19.93 -8.17
CA GLU A 338 -20.11 19.82 -7.45
C GLU A 338 -19.43 18.46 -7.66
N THR A 339 -20.20 17.37 -7.55
CA THR A 339 -19.71 16.00 -7.69
C THR A 339 -19.19 15.76 -9.11
N THR A 340 -19.90 16.32 -10.09
CA THR A 340 -19.48 16.31 -11.50
C THR A 340 -18.19 17.07 -11.69
N LEU A 341 -18.05 18.28 -11.17
CA LEU A 341 -16.81 19.07 -11.27
C LEU A 341 -15.62 18.36 -10.63
N LYS A 342 -15.80 17.78 -9.44
CA LYS A 342 -14.79 16.95 -8.76
C LYS A 342 -14.41 15.71 -9.59
N THR A 343 -15.34 15.18 -10.38
CA THR A 343 -15.09 14.05 -11.28
C THR A 343 -14.38 14.48 -12.55
N VAL A 344 -14.67 15.67 -13.08
CA VAL A 344 -14.02 16.23 -14.27
C VAL A 344 -12.53 16.41 -14.07
N ILE A 345 -12.10 17.03 -12.96
CA ILE A 345 -10.68 17.31 -12.70
C ILE A 345 -10.35 17.25 -11.20
N ARG A 346 -9.12 16.84 -10.88
CA ARG A 346 -8.58 16.82 -9.50
C ARG A 346 -7.68 18.02 -9.23
N SER A 347 -8.21 19.21 -9.45
CA SER A 347 -7.55 20.50 -9.18
C SER A 347 -8.61 21.58 -8.95
N ASN A 348 -8.37 22.49 -8.04
CA ASN A 348 -9.26 23.61 -7.77
C ASN A 348 -8.45 24.93 -7.68
N PRO A 349 -8.43 25.75 -8.75
CA PRO A 349 -9.04 25.51 -10.05
C PRO A 349 -8.24 24.51 -10.91
N GLY A 350 -8.84 24.04 -11.99
CA GLY A 350 -8.17 23.24 -13.03
C GLY A 350 -8.66 23.68 -14.41
N LEU A 351 -7.82 23.53 -15.43
CA LEU A 351 -8.14 23.98 -16.79
C LEU A 351 -8.27 22.79 -17.74
N LEU A 352 -9.31 22.79 -18.56
CA LEU A 352 -9.50 21.85 -19.66
C LEU A 352 -9.49 22.58 -21.00
N LEU A 353 -9.00 21.90 -22.03
CA LEU A 353 -9.18 22.31 -23.42
C LEU A 353 -9.99 21.25 -24.15
N LEU A 354 -11.13 21.65 -24.66
CA LEU A 354 -11.99 20.84 -25.52
C LEU A 354 -11.69 21.16 -26.98
N LYS A 355 -11.83 20.14 -27.84
CA LYS A 355 -11.92 20.30 -29.29
C LYS A 355 -13.08 19.46 -29.81
N ASP A 356 -14.07 20.10 -30.43
CA ASP A 356 -15.29 19.44 -30.92
C ASP A 356 -15.95 18.54 -29.84
N GLY A 357 -16.07 19.07 -28.61
CA GLY A 357 -16.60 18.34 -27.44
C GLY A 357 -15.72 17.24 -26.87
N THR A 358 -14.48 17.06 -27.41
CA THR A 358 -13.51 16.08 -26.95
C THR A 358 -12.47 16.74 -26.06
N ILE A 359 -12.22 16.19 -24.87
CA ILE A 359 -11.18 16.68 -23.94
C ILE A 359 -9.82 16.33 -24.52
N ILE A 360 -9.06 17.34 -24.97
CA ILE A 360 -7.72 17.11 -25.55
C ILE A 360 -6.59 17.41 -24.57
N ARG A 361 -6.81 18.30 -23.58
CA ARG A 361 -5.84 18.64 -22.55
C ARG A 361 -6.51 18.88 -21.21
N LYS A 362 -5.77 18.64 -20.13
CA LYS A 362 -6.13 18.97 -18.75
C LYS A 362 -4.89 19.46 -18.01
N TRP A 363 -5.01 20.50 -17.22
CA TRP A 363 -3.93 21.07 -16.41
C TRP A 363 -4.40 21.33 -14.98
N SER A 364 -3.53 21.08 -14.04
CA SER A 364 -3.65 21.57 -12.67
C SER A 364 -3.35 23.09 -12.66
N HIS A 365 -3.84 23.80 -11.65
CA HIS A 365 -3.44 25.18 -11.41
C HIS A 365 -1.91 25.35 -11.26
N ASN A 366 -1.19 24.31 -10.85
CA ASN A 366 0.26 24.31 -10.73
C ASN A 366 1.03 24.05 -12.04
N ASP A 367 0.35 23.67 -13.11
CA ASP A 367 0.98 23.25 -14.37
C ASP A 367 0.22 23.80 -15.59
N LEU A 368 -0.23 25.05 -15.48
CA LEU A 368 -0.93 25.74 -16.56
C LEU A 368 -0.02 25.92 -17.80
N PRO A 369 -0.59 25.95 -19.02
CA PRO A 369 0.20 26.19 -20.23
C PRO A 369 0.87 27.55 -20.16
N LYS A 370 2.14 27.61 -20.54
CA LYS A 370 2.90 28.86 -20.56
C LYS A 370 2.52 29.69 -21.76
N MET A 371 2.41 30.99 -21.60
CA MET A 371 2.12 31.92 -22.70
C MET A 371 3.12 31.83 -23.85
N ALA A 372 4.39 31.50 -23.56
CA ALA A 372 5.40 31.28 -24.60
C ALA A 372 5.02 30.15 -25.59
N ASP A 373 4.21 29.18 -25.16
CA ASP A 373 3.75 28.06 -25.99
C ASP A 373 2.48 28.41 -26.79
N LEU A 374 1.79 29.50 -26.41
CA LEU A 374 0.54 29.98 -27.00
C LEU A 374 0.74 31.21 -27.88
N THR A 375 1.67 32.11 -27.54
CA THR A 375 1.78 33.47 -28.09
C THR A 375 1.88 33.52 -29.62
N GLY A 376 0.98 34.30 -30.22
CA GLY A 376 1.01 34.64 -31.65
C GLY A 376 0.66 33.54 -32.63
N LYS A 377 0.12 32.40 -32.15
CA LYS A 377 -0.30 31.30 -33.01
C LYS A 377 -1.67 30.76 -32.59
N PRO A 378 -2.60 30.50 -33.54
CA PRO A 378 -3.85 29.81 -33.21
C PRO A 378 -3.57 28.39 -32.75
N LEU A 379 -4.45 27.84 -31.90
CA LEU A 379 -4.29 26.49 -31.27
C LEU A 379 -4.01 25.38 -32.28
N GLU A 380 -4.56 25.46 -33.50
CA GLU A 380 -4.34 24.48 -34.58
C GLU A 380 -2.87 24.31 -34.94
N LYS A 381 -2.06 25.35 -34.74
CA LYS A 381 -0.64 25.38 -35.08
C LYS A 381 0.27 25.12 -33.88
N THR A 382 -0.30 24.94 -32.70
CA THR A 382 0.44 24.66 -31.47
C THR A 382 0.39 23.17 -31.11
N GLU A 383 1.33 22.71 -30.29
CA GLU A 383 1.28 21.36 -29.73
C GLU A 383 0.17 21.21 -28.66
N ILE A 384 -0.26 22.32 -28.07
CA ILE A 384 -1.34 22.36 -27.07
C ILE A 384 -2.67 22.00 -27.72
N GLY A 385 -2.94 22.51 -28.93
CA GLY A 385 -4.18 22.22 -29.67
C GLY A 385 -4.26 20.82 -30.28
N LYS A 386 -3.23 19.99 -30.12
CA LYS A 386 -3.22 18.62 -30.62
C LYS A 386 -3.46 17.61 -29.49
N MET A 387 -4.11 16.50 -29.81
CA MET A 387 -4.22 15.37 -28.89
C MET A 387 -2.83 14.85 -28.53
N PRO A 388 -2.52 14.60 -27.23
CA PRO A 388 -1.24 14.00 -26.86
C PRO A 388 -1.08 12.60 -27.45
N GLU A 389 0.03 12.34 -28.13
CA GLU A 389 0.34 11.02 -28.71
C GLU A 389 0.84 9.99 -27.67
N VAL A 390 0.96 10.37 -26.41
CA VAL A 390 1.51 9.49 -25.37
C VAL A 390 0.50 8.42 -25.00
N SER A 391 0.75 7.19 -25.45
CA SER A 391 -0.10 6.05 -25.11
C SER A 391 -0.09 5.77 -23.59
N ALA A 392 -1.25 5.40 -23.03
CA ALA A 392 -1.36 4.97 -21.63
C ALA A 392 -0.36 3.85 -21.29
N ALA A 393 -0.09 2.94 -22.23
CA ALA A 393 0.89 1.87 -22.08
C ALA A 393 2.32 2.40 -21.83
N LYS A 394 2.74 3.47 -22.51
CA LYS A 394 4.07 4.08 -22.27
C LYS A 394 4.14 4.72 -20.89
N LYS A 395 3.08 5.41 -20.44
CA LYS A 395 3.00 5.97 -19.08
C LYS A 395 3.09 4.87 -18.02
N ILE A 396 2.30 3.79 -18.17
CA ILE A 396 2.33 2.64 -17.28
C ILE A 396 3.73 2.02 -17.23
N ALA A 397 4.32 1.75 -18.39
CA ALA A 397 5.67 1.20 -18.46
C ALA A 397 6.71 2.11 -17.78
N GLY A 398 6.60 3.43 -17.95
CA GLY A 398 7.47 4.41 -17.29
C GLY A 398 7.40 4.30 -15.75
N ILE A 399 6.21 4.40 -15.17
CA ILE A 399 6.01 4.35 -13.71
C ILE A 399 6.40 2.99 -13.13
N ILE A 400 5.99 1.89 -13.78
CA ILE A 400 6.39 0.54 -13.38
C ILE A 400 7.91 0.40 -13.43
N SER A 401 8.57 0.92 -14.47
CA SER A 401 10.02 0.86 -14.61
C SER A 401 10.72 1.63 -13.47
N TRP A 402 10.22 2.78 -13.09
CA TRP A 402 10.74 3.58 -11.98
C TRP A 402 10.68 2.82 -10.65
N PHE A 403 9.69 1.96 -10.45
CA PHE A 403 9.56 1.15 -9.24
C PHE A 403 10.25 -0.22 -9.37
N VAL A 404 9.98 -0.94 -10.45
CA VAL A 404 10.38 -2.34 -10.61
C VAL A 404 11.89 -2.46 -10.90
N ILE A 405 12.45 -1.61 -11.76
CA ILE A 405 13.87 -1.71 -12.13
C ILE A 405 14.79 -1.56 -10.92
N PRO A 406 14.66 -0.53 -10.04
CA PRO A 406 15.50 -0.43 -8.85
C PRO A 406 15.34 -1.62 -7.90
N LEU A 407 14.11 -2.15 -7.73
CA LEU A 407 13.87 -3.33 -6.89
C LEU A 407 14.49 -4.60 -7.45
N VAL A 408 14.43 -4.78 -8.77
CA VAL A 408 15.07 -5.93 -9.46
C VAL A 408 16.58 -5.83 -9.32
N LEU A 409 17.17 -4.66 -9.59
CA LEU A 409 18.60 -4.43 -9.43
C LEU A 409 19.05 -4.66 -7.99
N LEU A 410 18.31 -4.15 -7.01
CA LEU A 410 18.57 -4.38 -5.60
C LEU A 410 18.50 -5.88 -5.25
N THR A 411 17.50 -6.59 -5.76
CA THR A 411 17.33 -8.03 -5.52
C THR A 411 18.48 -8.83 -6.12
N ILE A 412 18.92 -8.48 -7.34
CA ILE A 412 20.09 -9.11 -8.00
C ILE A 412 21.36 -8.82 -7.19
N ALA A 413 21.60 -7.57 -6.81
CA ALA A 413 22.77 -7.18 -6.02
C ALA A 413 22.80 -7.92 -4.67
N ASP A 414 21.67 -8.03 -3.96
CA ASP A 414 21.54 -8.78 -2.71
C ASP A 414 21.88 -10.27 -2.91
N ARG A 415 21.42 -10.87 -4.00
CA ARG A 415 21.72 -12.27 -4.32
C ARG A 415 23.16 -12.50 -4.68
N LEU A 416 23.75 -11.62 -5.47
CA LEU A 416 25.18 -11.68 -5.82
C LEU A 416 26.06 -11.51 -4.58
N TRP A 417 25.73 -10.57 -3.70
CA TRP A 417 26.42 -10.38 -2.43
C TRP A 417 26.32 -11.61 -1.51
N ALA A 418 25.11 -12.15 -1.36
CA ALA A 418 24.88 -13.37 -0.58
C ALA A 418 25.66 -14.57 -1.14
N TRP A 419 25.70 -14.70 -2.46
CA TRP A 419 26.47 -15.74 -3.15
C TRP A 419 27.98 -15.56 -2.94
N GLY A 420 28.50 -14.34 -3.10
CA GLY A 420 29.91 -14.00 -2.83
C GLY A 420 30.30 -14.24 -1.35
N ALA A 421 29.40 -13.93 -0.42
CA ALA A 421 29.62 -14.24 1.01
C ALA A 421 29.63 -15.74 1.27
N TRP A 422 28.77 -16.51 0.59
CA TRP A 422 28.75 -17.98 0.69
C TRP A 422 30.04 -18.61 0.12
N ILE A 423 30.54 -18.13 -1.03
CA ILE A 423 31.81 -18.60 -1.62
C ILE A 423 32.97 -18.33 -0.64
N ARG A 424 33.09 -17.11 -0.12
CA ARG A 424 34.13 -16.75 0.87
C ARG A 424 34.06 -17.62 2.12
N LYS A 425 32.86 -17.91 2.61
CA LYS A 425 32.68 -18.83 3.75
C LYS A 425 33.13 -20.26 3.43
N LYS A 426 32.83 -20.74 2.22
CA LYS A 426 33.23 -22.06 1.73
C LYS A 426 34.75 -22.16 1.55
N GLU A 427 35.38 -21.12 1.00
CA GLU A 427 36.85 -21.05 0.87
C GLU A 427 37.54 -20.99 2.23
N ASN A 428 37.06 -20.19 3.17
CA ASN A 428 37.58 -20.16 4.54
C ASN A 428 37.39 -21.52 5.24
N SER A 429 36.25 -22.18 5.07
CA SER A 429 36.03 -23.53 5.59
C SER A 429 36.99 -24.53 4.97
N ASN A 430 37.25 -24.48 3.67
CA ASN A 430 38.19 -25.33 2.97
C ASN A 430 39.64 -25.02 3.38
N ARG A 431 40.01 -23.75 3.58
CA ARG A 431 41.33 -23.36 4.12
C ARG A 431 41.53 -23.92 5.53
N ILE A 432 40.53 -23.78 6.39
CA ILE A 432 40.54 -24.36 7.75
C ILE A 432 40.69 -25.86 7.68
N LEU A 433 39.89 -26.56 6.86
CA LEU A 433 39.95 -28.00 6.66
C LEU A 433 41.32 -28.46 6.07
N SER A 434 41.90 -27.69 5.13
CA SER A 434 43.24 -27.98 4.59
C SER A 434 44.33 -27.78 5.62
N THR A 435 44.23 -26.76 6.48
CA THR A 435 45.12 -26.51 7.60
C THR A 435 45.04 -27.61 8.64
N PHE A 436 43.79 -28.11 8.92
CA PHE A 436 43.61 -29.27 9.78
C PHE A 436 44.10 -30.57 9.13
N LYS A 437 43.95 -30.80 7.80
CA LYS A 437 44.54 -31.92 7.09
C LYS A 437 46.09 -31.89 7.12
N LYS A 438 46.72 -30.74 7.03
CA LYS A 438 48.19 -30.58 7.10
C LYS A 438 48.73 -30.81 8.52
N LYS A 439 47.92 -30.58 9.58
CA LYS A 439 48.22 -30.89 10.98
C LYS A 439 47.84 -32.32 11.41
N ARG A 440 47.37 -33.16 10.52
CA ARG A 440 46.97 -34.55 10.81
C ARG A 440 48.18 -35.52 10.88
N LYS A 441 49.36 -35.03 11.34
CA LYS A 441 50.44 -35.85 11.80
C LYS A 441 50.21 -36.17 13.29
N MET A 442 49.69 -37.37 13.55
CA MET A 442 49.45 -37.98 14.87
C MET A 442 48.61 -37.15 15.85
N ARG A 443 47.31 -37.35 15.83
CA ARG A 443 46.46 -36.95 16.99
C ARG A 443 46.90 -37.79 18.18
N LYS A 444 47.41 -37.15 19.22
CA LYS A 444 47.66 -37.75 20.50
C LYS A 444 46.35 -38.25 21.08
N LYS A 445 46.26 -39.49 21.51
CA LYS A 445 45.08 -40.02 22.14
C LYS A 445 44.98 -39.45 23.55
N ILE A 446 43.81 -39.01 23.97
CA ILE A 446 43.52 -38.50 25.29
C ILE A 446 42.36 -39.25 25.88
N VAL A 447 42.49 -39.70 27.11
CA VAL A 447 41.42 -40.27 27.94
C VAL A 447 41.13 -39.23 29.05
N ALA A 448 39.93 -38.70 29.06
CA ALA A 448 39.48 -37.75 30.08
C ALA A 448 38.41 -38.38 30.97
N GLY A 449 38.67 -38.49 32.24
CA GLY A 449 37.72 -38.98 33.25
C GLY A 449 36.91 -37.78 33.82
N ASN A 450 35.62 -37.77 33.62
CA ASN A 450 34.73 -36.81 34.24
C ASN A 450 34.17 -37.43 35.54
N TRP A 451 34.52 -36.83 36.68
CA TRP A 451 34.09 -37.35 37.99
C TRP A 451 32.64 -36.99 38.31
N LYS A 452 32.11 -35.98 37.67
CA LYS A 452 30.76 -35.46 37.94
C LYS A 452 30.65 -35.07 39.43
N MET A 453 29.44 -34.89 39.91
CA MET A 453 29.19 -34.57 41.33
C MET A 453 29.25 -35.84 42.20
N ASN A 454 30.44 -36.41 42.29
CA ASN A 454 30.69 -37.62 43.14
C ASN A 454 31.86 -37.37 44.10
N MET A 455 31.86 -38.09 45.20
CA MET A 455 32.89 -38.15 46.25
C MET A 455 33.00 -36.91 47.11
N ASN A 456 33.35 -37.12 48.37
CA ASN A 456 33.80 -36.07 49.27
C ASN A 456 35.29 -35.74 49.02
N LEU A 457 35.81 -34.74 49.70
CA LEU A 457 37.18 -34.26 49.49
C LEU A 457 38.24 -35.35 49.74
N GLN A 458 38.11 -36.13 50.85
CA GLN A 458 39.07 -37.14 51.22
C GLN A 458 39.05 -38.31 50.22
N ASP A 459 37.91 -38.80 49.87
CA ASP A 459 37.76 -39.93 48.93
C ASP A 459 38.26 -39.54 47.53
N GLY A 460 37.98 -38.29 47.08
CA GLY A 460 38.49 -37.77 45.82
C GLY A 460 40.01 -37.66 45.75
N VAL A 461 40.65 -37.19 46.82
CA VAL A 461 42.10 -37.13 46.91
C VAL A 461 42.72 -38.51 46.96
N ALA A 462 42.12 -39.45 47.70
CA ALA A 462 42.56 -40.84 47.75
C ALA A 462 42.48 -41.51 46.36
N LEU A 463 41.35 -41.38 45.65
CA LEU A 463 41.22 -41.89 44.29
C LEU A 463 42.23 -41.27 43.30
N ALA A 464 42.44 -39.98 43.39
CA ALA A 464 43.42 -39.30 42.54
C ALA A 464 44.84 -39.81 42.74
N LYS A 465 45.21 -40.07 43.99
CA LYS A 465 46.50 -40.69 44.35
C LYS A 465 46.65 -42.10 43.82
N GLU A 466 45.59 -42.92 43.96
CA GLU A 466 45.55 -44.31 43.45
C GLU A 466 45.71 -44.30 41.93
N ILE A 467 44.97 -43.44 41.20
CA ILE A 467 45.08 -43.31 39.75
C ILE A 467 46.48 -42.86 39.34
N ASN A 468 47.05 -41.91 40.04
CA ASN A 468 48.41 -41.46 39.75
C ASN A 468 49.45 -42.56 39.95
N GLU A 469 49.40 -43.29 41.04
CA GLU A 469 50.30 -44.42 41.35
C GLU A 469 50.15 -45.53 40.29
N ALA A 470 48.95 -45.87 39.91
CA ALA A 470 48.71 -46.90 38.88
C ALA A 470 49.26 -46.50 37.51
N LEU A 471 49.09 -45.25 37.11
CA LEU A 471 49.58 -44.71 35.82
C LEU A 471 51.06 -44.41 35.79
N VAL A 472 51.68 -44.22 36.94
CA VAL A 472 53.16 -44.18 37.08
C VAL A 472 53.75 -45.57 36.91
N ALA A 473 53.09 -46.59 37.48
CA ALA A 473 53.52 -48.00 37.38
C ALA A 473 53.35 -48.56 35.96
N ASP A 474 52.21 -48.30 35.29
CA ASP A 474 51.92 -48.72 33.92
C ASP A 474 51.53 -47.52 33.04
N LYS A 475 52.51 -46.95 32.37
CA LYS A 475 52.34 -45.73 31.58
C LYS A 475 51.58 -46.01 30.29
N PRO A 476 50.38 -45.44 30.11
CA PRO A 476 49.56 -45.66 28.91
C PRO A 476 50.15 -44.92 27.69
N ASN A 477 49.74 -45.38 26.47
CA ASN A 477 50.15 -44.72 25.22
C ASN A 477 49.22 -43.52 24.83
N CYS A 478 48.60 -42.91 25.83
CA CYS A 478 47.74 -41.75 25.69
C CYS A 478 47.94 -40.77 26.86
N ASP A 479 47.50 -39.56 26.72
CA ASP A 479 47.42 -38.64 27.86
C ASP A 479 46.17 -38.99 28.67
N VAL A 480 46.31 -38.97 29.99
CA VAL A 480 45.20 -39.16 30.93
C VAL A 480 44.94 -37.85 31.62
N ILE A 481 43.68 -37.46 31.65
CA ILE A 481 43.20 -36.24 32.33
C ILE A 481 42.09 -36.65 33.28
N ILE A 482 42.10 -36.18 34.50
CA ILE A 482 40.96 -36.29 35.40
C ILE A 482 40.33 -34.90 35.60
N CYS A 483 39.02 -34.79 35.36
CA CYS A 483 38.25 -33.59 35.60
C CYS A 483 37.39 -33.79 36.83
N THR A 484 37.63 -32.96 37.82
CA THR A 484 37.06 -33.08 39.16
C THR A 484 36.20 -31.86 39.53
N PRO A 485 35.23 -31.98 40.46
CA PRO A 485 34.58 -30.84 41.11
C PRO A 485 35.55 -29.86 41.69
N PHE A 486 35.18 -28.56 41.77
CA PHE A 486 36.03 -27.49 42.26
C PHE A 486 36.64 -27.76 43.63
N ILE A 487 35.90 -28.40 44.55
CA ILE A 487 36.35 -28.73 45.92
C ILE A 487 37.59 -29.62 45.94
N HIS A 488 37.84 -30.40 44.89
CA HIS A 488 38.98 -31.33 44.83
C HIS A 488 40.21 -30.70 44.19
N LEU A 489 40.08 -29.68 43.33
CA LEU A 489 41.17 -29.21 42.45
C LEU A 489 42.50 -28.95 43.16
N ALA A 490 42.48 -28.07 44.17
CA ALA A 490 43.70 -27.70 44.86
C ALA A 490 44.38 -28.85 45.62
N SER A 491 43.56 -29.72 46.21
CA SER A 491 44.08 -30.88 47.00
C SER A 491 44.55 -32.01 46.07
N VAL A 492 43.86 -32.27 44.99
CA VAL A 492 44.24 -33.26 43.98
C VAL A 492 45.49 -32.84 43.23
N ALA A 493 45.68 -31.52 42.96
CA ALA A 493 46.90 -31.02 42.34
C ALA A 493 48.17 -31.32 43.12
N GLN A 494 48.06 -31.52 44.45
CA GLN A 494 49.21 -31.80 45.32
C GLN A 494 49.64 -33.27 45.28
N VAL A 495 48.77 -34.18 44.86
CA VAL A 495 49.02 -35.65 44.85
C VAL A 495 49.25 -36.19 43.44
N LEU A 496 48.98 -35.42 42.39
CA LEU A 496 49.19 -35.80 41.01
C LEU A 496 50.62 -35.43 40.51
N ASP A 497 51.27 -36.35 39.79
CA ASP A 497 52.34 -35.99 38.90
C ASP A 497 51.79 -35.46 37.58
N SER A 498 51.89 -34.18 37.36
CA SER A 498 51.39 -33.48 36.17
C SER A 498 51.99 -33.99 34.84
N LYS A 499 53.11 -34.72 34.90
CA LYS A 499 53.70 -35.38 33.72
C LYS A 499 53.04 -36.71 33.37
N VAL A 500 52.25 -37.27 34.30
CA VAL A 500 51.55 -38.54 34.15
C VAL A 500 50.05 -38.36 33.99
N VAL A 501 49.46 -37.53 34.85
CA VAL A 501 48.00 -37.28 34.86
C VAL A 501 47.75 -35.79 34.82
N GLY A 502 47.02 -35.33 33.82
CA GLY A 502 46.54 -33.95 33.74
C GLY A 502 45.33 -33.73 34.67
N LEU A 503 45.32 -32.55 35.33
CA LEU A 503 44.16 -32.14 36.13
C LEU A 503 43.31 -31.15 35.38
N GLY A 504 41.99 -31.35 35.40
CA GLY A 504 40.98 -30.50 34.80
C GLY A 504 39.85 -30.18 35.75
N ALA A 505 39.16 -29.11 35.53
CA ALA A 505 37.89 -28.79 36.14
C ALA A 505 36.75 -29.29 35.29
N GLU A 506 35.61 -29.59 35.90
CA GLU A 506 34.39 -30.00 35.19
C GLU A 506 33.71 -28.87 34.50
N ASN A 507 33.90 -27.61 34.98
CA ASN A 507 33.27 -26.40 34.49
C ASN A 507 34.20 -25.18 34.80
N CYS A 508 33.98 -24.05 34.14
CA CYS A 508 34.46 -22.75 34.56
C CYS A 508 33.50 -21.65 33.99
N ALA A 509 33.45 -20.51 34.68
CA ALA A 509 32.67 -19.37 34.19
C ALA A 509 33.30 -18.72 32.96
N ASP A 510 32.50 -18.17 32.09
CA ASP A 510 32.91 -17.39 30.92
C ASP A 510 33.38 -15.97 31.25
N LYS A 511 33.30 -15.57 32.51
CA LYS A 511 33.70 -14.26 33.04
C LYS A 511 34.99 -14.36 33.85
N ALA A 512 35.86 -13.36 33.70
CA ALA A 512 37.10 -13.32 34.43
C ALA A 512 36.89 -12.96 35.92
N LYS A 513 35.96 -12.05 36.20
CA LYS A 513 35.61 -11.55 37.55
C LYS A 513 34.28 -10.82 37.52
N GLY A 514 33.65 -10.64 38.68
CA GLY A 514 32.42 -9.88 38.85
C GLY A 514 31.50 -10.45 39.94
N ALA A 515 30.26 -9.97 40.01
CA ALA A 515 29.25 -10.40 40.98
C ALA A 515 28.56 -11.70 40.52
N PHE A 516 29.32 -12.78 40.39
CA PHE A 516 28.83 -14.08 39.94
C PHE A 516 28.91 -15.08 41.09
N THR A 517 27.98 -15.01 42.03
CA THR A 517 27.98 -15.83 43.23
C THR A 517 27.90 -17.32 42.90
N GLY A 518 28.87 -18.08 43.43
CA GLY A 518 28.96 -19.52 43.19
C GLY A 518 29.75 -19.96 41.96
N GLU A 519 30.12 -19.00 41.08
CA GLU A 519 30.93 -19.29 39.87
C GLU A 519 32.44 -19.22 40.15
N VAL A 520 33.17 -20.00 39.37
CA VAL A 520 34.66 -20.04 39.44
C VAL A 520 35.23 -19.73 38.05
N SER A 521 36.04 -18.67 37.96
CA SER A 521 36.64 -18.24 36.68
C SER A 521 37.75 -19.20 36.22
N ALA A 522 38.04 -19.16 34.90
CA ALA A 522 39.15 -19.97 34.33
C ALA A 522 40.51 -19.61 34.99
N GLU A 523 40.71 -18.35 35.41
CA GLU A 523 41.93 -17.92 36.12
C GLU A 523 42.00 -18.54 37.53
N MET A 524 40.87 -18.59 38.24
CA MET A 524 40.78 -19.27 39.55
C MET A 524 41.05 -20.75 39.43
N VAL A 525 40.45 -21.44 38.41
CA VAL A 525 40.74 -22.84 38.11
C VAL A 525 42.21 -23.07 37.84
N LYS A 526 42.84 -22.24 37.00
CA LYS A 526 44.28 -22.34 36.71
C LYS A 526 45.15 -22.15 37.95
N SER A 527 44.76 -21.30 38.88
CA SER A 527 45.51 -21.03 40.11
C SER A 527 45.59 -22.25 41.04
N THR A 528 44.67 -23.24 40.89
CA THR A 528 44.71 -24.53 41.63
C THR A 528 45.68 -25.57 41.05
N GLY A 529 46.29 -25.31 39.91
CA GLY A 529 47.15 -26.22 39.16
C GLY A 529 46.43 -27.01 38.06
N ALA A 530 45.12 -26.83 37.88
CA ALA A 530 44.38 -27.45 36.78
C ALA A 530 44.62 -26.73 35.45
N LEU A 531 44.94 -27.48 34.40
CA LEU A 531 45.27 -26.96 33.06
C LEU A 531 44.16 -27.26 32.01
N TYR A 532 43.16 -28.03 32.37
CA TYR A 532 42.07 -28.47 31.48
C TYR A 532 40.74 -28.16 32.12
N HIS A 533 39.69 -28.13 31.27
CA HIS A 533 38.29 -28.12 31.71
C HIS A 533 37.42 -28.80 30.67
N LEU A 534 36.30 -29.34 31.09
CA LEU A 534 35.26 -29.87 30.22
C LEU A 534 34.40 -28.67 29.74
N CYS A 535 34.07 -28.64 28.43
CA CYS A 535 33.19 -27.66 27.84
C CYS A 535 31.77 -28.16 27.78
#